data_87e8341b9ea3292c1e836efb433f54c5
#
_entry.id   87e8341b9ea3292c1e836efb433f54c5
#
_cell.length_a   1.000
_cell.length_b   1.000
_cell.length_c   1.000
_cell.angle_alpha   90.00
_cell.angle_beta   90.00
_cell.angle_gamma   90.00
#
_symmetry.space_group_name_H-M   'P 1'
#
loop_
_entity.id
_entity.type
_entity.pdbx_description
1 polymer ?
#
loop_
_entity_poly.entity_id
_entity_poly.type
_entity_poly.pdbx_seq_one_letter_code
_entity_poly.pdbx_strand_id
1 'polypeptide(L)'
;DALRLRVDLGDQVAGPHALAQHHMQPLDPQVHYEITDRDFLDVHDIQMDLLPDKLHQLRWKLNQKAKNEPKFRFYALYDRVCRMDVLEAAWKHVGKKGKASGIDGVRAEDILAEENGVGKFLAALHEELKTKSYRPSPVKRVYIPKADGSKRPLGIPTLKDRVAQMAVVLILEPI
;
A
#
# COMPACT_ATOMS: atom_id res chain seq x y z
N ASP A 1 -59.38 3.83 16.89
CA ASP A 1 -58.64 3.33 18.07
C ASP A 1 -57.15 3.49 17.85
N ALA A 2 -56.68 4.54 18.48
CA ALA A 2 -55.29 4.98 18.35
C ALA A 2 -54.46 4.46 19.55
N LEU A 3 -53.52 3.64 19.32
CA LEU A 3 -52.48 3.29 20.32
C LEU A 3 -51.27 4.23 20.15
N ARG A 4 -51.24 5.24 21.05
CA ARG A 4 -50.08 6.10 21.27
C ARG A 4 -49.06 5.35 22.12
N LEU A 5 -47.92 5.04 21.54
CA LEU A 5 -46.72 4.68 22.29
C LEU A 5 -45.95 5.95 22.69
N ARG A 6 -45.91 6.18 23.98
CA ARG A 6 -45.17 7.26 24.65
C ARG A 6 -43.75 6.79 24.79
N VAL A 7 -42.77 7.49 24.16
CA VAL A 7 -41.36 7.28 24.42
C VAL A 7 -40.93 8.30 25.48
N ASP A 8 -40.55 7.79 26.62
CA ASP A 8 -40.00 8.54 27.74
C ASP A 8 -38.56 8.94 27.41
N LEU A 9 -38.30 10.24 27.27
CA LEU A 9 -36.99 10.84 27.12
C LEU A 9 -36.49 11.14 28.52
N GLY A 10 -35.67 10.21 29.05
CA GLY A 10 -34.89 10.43 30.24
C GLY A 10 -33.68 11.32 29.95
N ASP A 11 -33.72 12.57 30.40
CA ASP A 11 -32.59 13.47 30.49
C ASP A 11 -31.51 12.87 31.41
N GLN A 12 -30.36 12.52 30.85
CA GLN A 12 -29.10 12.43 31.60
C GLN A 12 -28.08 13.35 30.99
N VAL A 13 -27.93 14.49 31.59
CA VAL A 13 -26.83 15.42 31.42
C VAL A 13 -25.58 14.80 32.04
N ALA A 14 -24.69 14.26 31.26
CA ALA A 14 -23.35 13.87 31.68
C ALA A 14 -22.37 14.98 31.31
N GLY A 15 -21.73 15.54 32.34
CA GLY A 15 -20.78 16.66 32.29
C GLY A 15 -19.45 16.26 31.57
N PRO A 16 -18.65 17.30 31.23
CA PRO A 16 -17.40 17.12 30.53
C PRO A 16 -16.31 16.70 31.51
N HIS A 17 -15.62 15.62 31.30
CA HIS A 17 -14.26 15.27 31.70
C HIS A 17 -14.10 13.77 31.89
N ALA A 18 -13.65 13.12 30.82
CA ALA A 18 -12.74 11.98 30.95
C ALA A 18 -11.90 11.93 29.67
N LEU A 19 -10.78 12.65 29.68
CA LEU A 19 -9.65 12.38 28.80
C LEU A 19 -9.18 10.96 29.14
N ALA A 20 -9.61 9.98 28.32
CA ALA A 20 -9.06 8.64 28.35
C ALA A 20 -7.59 8.74 27.93
N GLN A 21 -6.71 8.71 28.94
CA GLN A 21 -5.30 8.42 28.75
C GLN A 21 -5.21 7.01 28.14
N HIS A 22 -5.11 6.92 26.81
CA HIS A 22 -4.64 5.71 26.17
C HIS A 22 -3.20 5.49 26.63
N HIS A 23 -3.08 4.65 27.65
CA HIS A 23 -1.82 4.06 28.05
C HIS A 23 -1.35 3.22 26.85
N MET A 24 -0.39 3.75 26.09
CA MET A 24 0.36 2.97 25.13
C MET A 24 1.10 1.89 25.91
N GLN A 25 0.57 0.66 25.87
CA GLN A 25 1.33 -0.49 26.36
C GLN A 25 2.58 -0.63 25.47
N PRO A 26 3.76 -0.83 26.06
CA PRO A 26 4.96 -1.12 25.30
C PRO A 26 4.69 -2.41 24.50
N LEU A 27 4.97 -2.36 23.20
CA LEU A 27 4.90 -3.52 22.31
C LEU A 27 5.78 -4.63 22.90
N ASP A 28 5.18 -5.79 23.15
CA ASP A 28 5.87 -7.01 23.60
C ASP A 28 6.99 -7.34 22.60
N PRO A 29 8.28 -7.37 23.02
CA PRO A 29 9.39 -7.70 22.13
C PRO A 29 9.36 -9.14 21.61
N GLN A 30 8.41 -9.98 22.07
CA GLN A 30 8.30 -11.38 21.67
C GLN A 30 7.20 -11.67 20.64
N VAL A 31 6.50 -10.66 20.11
CA VAL A 31 5.61 -10.88 18.96
C VAL A 31 6.48 -11.13 17.72
N HIS A 32 6.84 -12.37 17.51
CA HIS A 32 7.40 -12.85 16.24
C HIS A 32 6.29 -12.73 15.19
N TYR A 33 6.30 -11.64 14.43
CA TYR A 33 5.57 -11.62 13.17
C TYR A 33 6.21 -12.65 12.25
N GLU A 34 5.55 -13.77 12.02
CA GLU A 34 5.91 -14.69 10.96
C GLU A 34 5.75 -13.94 9.62
N ILE A 35 6.86 -13.42 9.12
CA ILE A 35 6.93 -12.87 7.77
C ILE A 35 6.86 -14.08 6.85
N THR A 36 5.68 -14.30 6.26
CA THR A 36 5.47 -15.37 5.28
C THR A 36 5.85 -14.88 3.90
N ASP A 37 6.10 -15.82 2.97
CA ASP A 37 6.36 -15.50 1.54
C ASP A 37 5.22 -14.70 0.90
N ARG A 38 4.02 -14.67 1.51
CA ARG A 38 2.85 -13.90 1.08
C ARG A 38 2.94 -12.40 1.35
N ASP A 39 3.91 -11.94 2.17
CA ASP A 39 4.14 -10.52 2.42
C ASP A 39 4.89 -9.82 1.26
N PHE A 40 5.33 -10.61 0.26
CA PHE A 40 5.93 -10.12 -0.97
C PHE A 40 4.87 -9.87 -2.05
N LEU A 41 5.20 -8.91 -2.93
CA LEU A 41 4.43 -8.54 -4.09
C LEU A 41 4.10 -9.81 -4.92
N ASP A 42 2.97 -10.42 -4.64
CA ASP A 42 2.44 -11.47 -5.48
C ASP A 42 1.80 -10.81 -6.70
N VAL A 43 2.55 -10.82 -7.80
CA VAL A 43 2.16 -10.19 -9.07
C VAL A 43 0.86 -10.82 -9.60
N HIS A 44 0.60 -12.09 -9.25
CA HIS A 44 -0.60 -12.82 -9.67
C HIS A 44 -1.88 -12.40 -8.95
N ASP A 45 -1.77 -11.64 -7.84
CA ASP A 45 -2.91 -11.22 -7.02
C ASP A 45 -3.44 -9.81 -7.38
N ILE A 46 -3.08 -9.25 -8.55
CA ILE A 46 -3.64 -7.99 -9.00
C ILE A 46 -5.11 -8.23 -9.38
N GLN A 47 -6.00 -7.88 -8.45
CA GLN A 47 -7.45 -7.92 -8.72
C GLN A 47 -7.78 -6.84 -9.76
N MET A 48 -7.88 -7.25 -11.02
CA MET A 48 -8.13 -6.36 -12.15
C MET A 48 -9.43 -5.57 -11.98
N ASP A 49 -10.46 -6.15 -11.37
CA ASP A 49 -11.77 -5.55 -11.14
C ASP A 49 -11.74 -4.35 -10.16
N LEU A 50 -10.66 -4.19 -9.40
CA LEU A 50 -10.48 -3.08 -8.45
C LEU A 50 -9.63 -1.92 -8.99
N LEU A 51 -9.16 -2.02 -10.23
CA LEU A 51 -8.39 -0.95 -10.86
C LEU A 51 -9.31 0.17 -11.37
N PRO A 52 -8.89 1.44 -11.28
CA PRO A 52 -9.60 2.53 -11.93
C PRO A 52 -9.77 2.28 -13.43
N ASP A 53 -10.93 2.61 -14.02
CA ASP A 53 -11.24 2.36 -15.44
C ASP A 53 -10.15 2.84 -16.39
N LYS A 54 -9.59 4.02 -16.14
CA LYS A 54 -8.52 4.60 -16.96
C LYS A 54 -7.24 3.75 -16.92
N LEU A 55 -6.92 3.17 -15.77
CA LEU A 55 -5.76 2.30 -15.62
C LEU A 55 -6.02 0.93 -16.26
N HIS A 56 -7.22 0.38 -16.07
CA HIS A 56 -7.64 -0.86 -16.71
C HIS A 56 -7.57 -0.75 -18.25
N GLN A 57 -8.12 0.32 -18.84
CA GLN A 57 -8.03 0.58 -20.28
C GLN A 57 -6.59 0.73 -20.77
N LEU A 58 -5.73 1.43 -19.98
CA LEU A 58 -4.32 1.58 -20.33
C LEU A 58 -3.63 0.21 -20.36
N ARG A 59 -3.79 -0.62 -19.32
CA ARG A 59 -3.21 -1.96 -19.24
C ARG A 59 -3.68 -2.84 -20.40
N TRP A 60 -4.98 -2.81 -20.72
CA TRP A 60 -5.52 -3.53 -21.87
C TRP A 60 -4.86 -3.10 -23.19
N LYS A 61 -4.73 -1.78 -23.43
CA LYS A 61 -4.06 -1.25 -24.63
C LYS A 61 -2.59 -1.64 -24.72
N LEU A 62 -1.86 -1.62 -23.60
CA LEU A 62 -0.47 -2.09 -23.55
C LEU A 62 -0.36 -3.56 -23.91
N ASN A 63 -1.20 -4.40 -23.34
CA ASN A 63 -1.25 -5.83 -23.63
C ASN A 63 -1.57 -6.11 -25.11
N GLN A 64 -2.60 -5.46 -25.67
CA GLN A 64 -2.95 -5.63 -27.09
C GLN A 64 -1.80 -5.19 -28.00
N LYS A 65 -1.14 -4.08 -27.68
CA LYS A 65 0.00 -3.58 -28.47
C LYS A 65 1.18 -4.56 -28.42
N ALA A 66 1.50 -5.08 -27.24
CA ALA A 66 2.59 -6.05 -27.05
C ALA A 66 2.31 -7.36 -27.82
N LYS A 67 1.07 -7.87 -27.77
CA LYS A 67 0.68 -9.11 -28.45
C LYS A 67 0.64 -8.97 -29.97
N ASN A 68 0.08 -7.85 -30.46
CA ASN A 68 -0.10 -7.67 -31.90
C ASN A 68 1.20 -7.24 -32.61
N GLU A 69 2.11 -6.61 -31.88
CA GLU A 69 3.37 -6.11 -32.42
C GLU A 69 4.56 -6.53 -31.54
N PRO A 70 5.02 -7.78 -31.55
CA PRO A 70 6.06 -8.31 -30.65
C PRO A 70 7.42 -7.59 -30.77
N LYS A 71 7.66 -6.88 -31.85
CA LYS A 71 8.89 -6.08 -32.06
C LYS A 71 8.74 -4.62 -31.64
N PHE A 72 7.55 -4.21 -31.19
CA PHE A 72 7.31 -2.82 -30.78
C PHE A 72 8.09 -2.49 -29.49
N ARG A 73 8.72 -1.31 -29.46
CA ARG A 73 9.43 -0.79 -28.29
C ARG A 73 8.60 0.31 -27.65
N PHE A 74 8.34 0.17 -26.36
CA PHE A 74 7.60 1.15 -25.58
C PHE A 74 8.55 2.21 -25.03
N TYR A 75 8.38 3.48 -25.43
CA TYR A 75 9.30 4.57 -25.06
C TYR A 75 8.77 5.48 -23.94
N ALA A 76 7.47 5.55 -23.71
CA ALA A 76 6.82 6.49 -22.79
C ALA A 76 6.22 5.82 -21.54
N LEU A 77 6.83 4.74 -21.06
CA LEU A 77 6.29 4.01 -19.90
C LEU A 77 6.54 4.72 -18.59
N TYR A 78 7.65 5.44 -18.46
CA TYR A 78 7.99 6.17 -17.23
C TYR A 78 6.90 7.19 -16.85
N ASP A 79 6.43 7.97 -17.81
CA ASP A 79 5.35 8.95 -17.59
C ASP A 79 4.04 8.28 -17.15
N ARG A 80 3.81 7.04 -17.57
CA ARG A 80 2.65 6.25 -17.15
C ARG A 80 2.79 5.79 -15.70
N VAL A 81 3.99 5.37 -15.28
CA VAL A 81 4.27 4.98 -13.89
C VAL A 81 4.08 6.17 -12.94
N CYS A 82 4.46 7.38 -13.35
CA CYS A 82 4.34 8.58 -12.53
C CYS A 82 2.90 9.08 -12.33
N ARG A 83 1.90 8.54 -13.02
CA ARG A 83 0.51 9.01 -12.93
C ARG A 83 -0.05 8.79 -11.53
N MET A 84 -0.81 9.76 -11.02
CA MET A 84 -1.40 9.69 -9.68
C MET A 84 -2.36 8.50 -9.54
N ASP A 85 -3.21 8.22 -10.54
CA ASP A 85 -4.14 7.08 -10.51
C ASP A 85 -3.42 5.71 -10.46
N VAL A 86 -2.21 5.62 -11.03
CA VAL A 86 -1.35 4.43 -10.93
C VAL A 86 -0.75 4.31 -9.53
N LEU A 87 -0.27 5.42 -8.96
CA LEU A 87 0.26 5.44 -7.60
C LEU A 87 -0.81 5.14 -6.55
N GLU A 88 -2.04 5.64 -6.73
CA GLU A 88 -3.19 5.31 -5.87
C GLU A 88 -3.55 3.82 -5.95
N ALA A 89 -3.57 3.24 -7.15
CA ALA A 89 -3.80 1.81 -7.32
C ALA A 89 -2.67 0.99 -6.67
N ALA A 90 -1.42 1.40 -6.85
CA ALA A 90 -0.26 0.76 -6.22
C ALA A 90 -0.34 0.82 -4.69
N TRP A 91 -0.72 1.98 -4.11
CA TRP A 91 -0.96 2.13 -2.68
C TRP A 91 -2.05 1.19 -2.17
N LYS A 92 -3.20 1.13 -2.84
CA LYS A 92 -4.31 0.23 -2.46
C LYS A 92 -3.85 -1.23 -2.39
N HIS A 93 -2.95 -1.62 -3.28
CA HIS A 93 -2.40 -2.98 -3.32
C HIS A 93 -1.39 -3.24 -2.20
N VAL A 94 -0.41 -2.34 -2.04
CA VAL A 94 0.66 -2.44 -1.04
C VAL A 94 0.14 -2.24 0.38
N GLY A 95 -0.73 -1.25 0.60
CA GLY A 95 -1.24 -0.88 1.92
C GLY A 95 -2.08 -1.97 2.59
N LYS A 96 -2.75 -2.82 1.81
CA LYS A 96 -3.51 -3.97 2.34
C LYS A 96 -2.64 -5.12 2.83
N LYS A 97 -1.47 -5.34 2.20
CA LYS A 97 -0.62 -6.52 2.44
C LYS A 97 0.58 -6.23 3.35
N GLY A 98 1.01 -4.99 3.47
CA GLY A 98 2.32 -4.65 4.00
C GLY A 98 2.35 -4.27 5.48
N LYS A 99 2.34 -5.24 6.39
CA LYS A 99 2.56 -4.98 7.83
C LYS A 99 4.03 -4.72 8.20
N ALA A 100 4.97 -5.25 7.43
CA ALA A 100 6.40 -5.10 7.71
C ALA A 100 6.90 -3.70 7.33
N SER A 101 7.60 -3.03 8.24
CA SER A 101 8.31 -1.78 7.96
C SER A 101 9.65 -2.03 7.29
N GLY A 102 10.07 -1.11 6.41
CA GLY A 102 11.41 -1.06 5.85
C GLY A 102 12.47 -0.60 6.87
N ILE A 103 13.61 -0.13 6.38
CA ILE A 103 14.69 0.40 7.22
C ILE A 103 14.29 1.73 7.90
N ASP A 104 13.36 2.46 7.29
CA ASP A 104 12.80 3.72 7.80
C ASP A 104 11.80 3.56 8.95
N GLY A 105 11.37 2.33 9.24
CA GLY A 105 10.40 2.03 10.27
C GLY A 105 8.95 2.38 9.92
N VAL A 106 8.69 3.03 8.79
CA VAL A 106 7.36 3.51 8.38
C VAL A 106 6.45 2.36 7.96
N ARG A 107 5.22 2.35 8.49
CA ARG A 107 4.17 1.37 8.18
C ARG A 107 3.00 2.05 7.46
N ALA A 108 2.21 1.26 6.75
CA ALA A 108 0.99 1.76 6.13
C ALA A 108 -0.01 2.32 7.16
N GLU A 109 -0.05 1.71 8.35
CA GLU A 109 -0.91 2.14 9.46
C GLU A 109 -0.55 3.54 9.96
N ASP A 110 0.75 3.87 10.00
CA ASP A 110 1.24 5.20 10.41
C ASP A 110 0.76 6.28 9.44
N ILE A 111 0.83 6.01 8.14
CA ILE A 111 0.34 6.92 7.08
C ILE A 111 -1.18 7.06 7.14
N LEU A 112 -1.92 5.98 7.41
CA LEU A 112 -3.39 6.01 7.50
C LEU A 112 -3.88 6.75 8.76
N ALA A 113 -3.09 6.79 9.83
CA ALA A 113 -3.43 7.51 11.06
C ALA A 113 -3.33 9.05 10.93
N GLU A 114 -2.59 9.54 9.94
CA GLU A 114 -2.45 10.97 9.69
C GLU A 114 -3.62 11.53 8.89
N GLU A 115 -4.03 12.76 9.19
CA GLU A 115 -5.03 13.48 8.39
C GLU A 115 -4.52 13.68 6.95
N ASN A 116 -5.24 13.10 5.99
CA ASN A 116 -4.85 13.06 4.58
C ASN A 116 -3.43 12.48 4.35
N GLY A 117 -2.97 11.58 5.21
CA GLY A 117 -1.61 11.03 5.17
C GLY A 117 -1.30 10.33 3.85
N VAL A 118 -2.24 9.54 3.31
CA VAL A 118 -2.09 8.88 2.00
C VAL A 118 -1.94 9.90 0.88
N GLY A 119 -2.76 10.94 0.86
CA GLY A 119 -2.67 12.00 -0.15
C GLY A 119 -1.31 12.71 -0.13
N LYS A 120 -0.83 13.09 1.05
CA LYS A 120 0.49 13.73 1.25
C LYS A 120 1.62 12.80 0.81
N PHE A 121 1.56 11.53 1.21
CA PHE A 121 2.55 10.52 0.87
C PHE A 121 2.66 10.30 -0.63
N LEU A 122 1.52 10.12 -1.32
CA LEU A 122 1.50 9.90 -2.76
C LEU A 122 1.89 11.16 -3.55
N ALA A 123 1.50 12.35 -3.09
CA ALA A 123 1.91 13.61 -3.72
C ALA A 123 3.43 13.80 -3.64
N ALA A 124 4.05 13.50 -2.51
CA ALA A 124 5.51 13.56 -2.35
C ALA A 124 6.21 12.57 -3.29
N LEU A 125 5.75 11.31 -3.34
CA LEU A 125 6.31 10.30 -4.24
C LEU A 125 6.12 10.69 -5.72
N HIS A 126 4.94 11.21 -6.08
CA HIS A 126 4.66 11.68 -7.44
C HIS A 126 5.64 12.78 -7.86
N GLU A 127 5.87 13.77 -7.00
CA GLU A 127 6.81 14.86 -7.27
C GLU A 127 8.25 14.36 -7.41
N GLU A 128 8.69 13.48 -6.52
CA GLU A 128 10.02 12.86 -6.63
C GLU A 128 10.20 12.09 -7.95
N LEU A 129 9.20 11.33 -8.37
CA LEU A 129 9.24 10.59 -9.64
C LEU A 129 9.23 11.56 -10.83
N LYS A 130 8.34 12.56 -10.83
CA LYS A 130 8.19 13.53 -11.90
C LYS A 130 9.46 14.37 -12.12
N THR A 131 10.09 14.80 -11.05
CA THR A 131 11.35 15.56 -11.08
C THR A 131 12.58 14.68 -11.27
N LYS A 132 12.41 13.34 -11.30
CA LYS A 132 13.50 12.35 -11.37
C LYS A 132 14.48 12.43 -10.20
N SER A 133 14.04 12.97 -9.07
CA SER A 133 14.80 13.06 -7.83
C SER A 133 14.64 11.81 -6.94
N TYR A 134 13.67 10.94 -7.25
CA TYR A 134 13.46 9.70 -6.50
C TYR A 134 14.74 8.86 -6.42
N ARG A 135 15.05 8.41 -5.22
CA ARG A 135 16.14 7.46 -4.94
C ARG A 135 15.61 6.34 -4.05
N PRO A 136 15.80 5.07 -4.44
CA PRO A 136 15.41 3.95 -3.60
C PRO A 136 16.26 3.91 -2.33
N SER A 137 15.63 3.52 -1.23
CA SER A 137 16.29 3.35 0.06
C SER A 137 16.94 1.97 0.16
N PRO A 138 17.97 1.79 1.03
CA PRO A 138 18.48 0.47 1.35
C PRO A 138 17.37 -0.43 1.90
N VAL A 139 17.45 -1.74 1.58
CA VAL A 139 16.50 -2.72 2.12
C VAL A 139 16.88 -3.14 3.54
N LYS A 140 15.89 -3.34 4.41
CA LYS A 140 16.08 -3.94 5.73
C LYS A 140 16.27 -5.45 5.55
N ARG A 141 17.44 -5.96 5.94
CA ARG A 141 17.73 -7.40 5.86
C ARG A 141 17.16 -8.15 7.06
N VAL A 142 16.38 -9.17 6.80
CA VAL A 142 15.83 -10.11 7.80
C VAL A 142 16.19 -11.53 7.38
N TYR A 143 16.40 -12.44 8.34
CA TYR A 143 16.69 -13.83 8.06
C TYR A 143 15.49 -14.70 8.38
N ILE A 144 15.00 -15.42 7.38
CA ILE A 144 13.85 -16.32 7.51
C ILE A 144 14.38 -17.76 7.63
N PRO A 145 13.92 -18.56 8.64
CA PRO A 145 14.28 -19.95 8.74
C PRO A 145 13.67 -20.76 7.58
N LYS A 146 14.44 -21.72 7.07
CA LYS A 146 13.96 -22.71 6.10
C LYS A 146 13.58 -24.01 6.80
N ALA A 147 12.86 -24.90 6.10
CA ALA A 147 12.46 -26.21 6.61
C ALA A 147 13.67 -27.11 6.97
N ASP A 148 14.81 -26.89 6.33
CA ASP A 148 16.08 -27.61 6.60
C ASP A 148 16.89 -27.04 7.78
N GLY A 149 16.34 -26.07 8.52
CA GLY A 149 16.99 -25.38 9.63
C GLY A 149 18.00 -24.28 9.21
N SER A 150 18.31 -24.13 7.93
CA SER A 150 19.13 -23.03 7.44
C SER A 150 18.34 -21.70 7.41
N LYS A 151 19.03 -20.56 7.27
CA LYS A 151 18.39 -19.25 7.18
C LYS A 151 18.61 -18.64 5.79
N ARG A 152 17.55 -18.07 5.19
CA ARG A 152 17.68 -17.28 3.97
C ARG A 152 17.59 -15.78 4.29
N PRO A 153 18.41 -14.93 3.69
CA PRO A 153 18.27 -13.49 3.82
C PRO A 153 17.07 -13.01 2.98
N LEU A 154 16.35 -12.08 3.55
CA LEU A 154 15.23 -11.40 2.93
C LEU A 154 15.44 -9.90 3.04
N GLY A 155 15.30 -9.15 1.93
CA GLY A 155 15.37 -7.71 1.90
C GLY A 155 13.97 -7.11 1.91
N ILE A 156 13.63 -6.32 2.93
CA ILE A 156 12.34 -5.61 3.04
C ILE A 156 12.54 -4.17 2.58
N PRO A 157 11.99 -3.75 1.42
CA PRO A 157 12.04 -2.37 0.97
C PRO A 157 11.20 -1.45 1.87
N THR A 158 11.43 -0.14 1.80
CA THR A 158 10.58 0.85 2.45
C THR A 158 9.16 0.84 1.85
N LEU A 159 8.20 1.39 2.56
CA LEU A 159 6.83 1.51 2.06
C LEU A 159 6.79 2.32 0.75
N LYS A 160 7.57 3.40 0.68
CA LYS A 160 7.71 4.24 -0.51
C LYS A 160 8.23 3.44 -1.70
N ASP A 161 9.28 2.66 -1.50
CA ASP A 161 9.86 1.84 -2.56
C ASP A 161 8.91 0.73 -3.02
N ARG A 162 8.16 0.12 -2.11
CA ARG A 162 7.13 -0.87 -2.47
C ARG A 162 6.03 -0.29 -3.34
N VAL A 163 5.56 0.92 -3.03
CA VAL A 163 4.54 1.60 -3.85
C VAL A 163 5.12 1.95 -5.23
N ALA A 164 6.34 2.47 -5.30
CA ALA A 164 7.00 2.75 -6.57
C ALA A 164 7.20 1.48 -7.41
N GLN A 165 7.66 0.37 -6.80
CA GLN A 165 7.80 -0.92 -7.47
C GLN A 165 6.46 -1.46 -7.98
N MET A 166 5.39 -1.38 -7.17
CA MET A 166 4.06 -1.80 -7.59
C MET A 166 3.53 -0.95 -8.75
N ALA A 167 3.77 0.37 -8.75
CA ALA A 167 3.42 1.24 -9.88
C ALA A 167 4.12 0.80 -11.18
N VAL A 168 5.38 0.39 -11.10
CA VAL A 168 6.13 -0.18 -12.23
C VAL A 168 5.51 -1.50 -12.68
N VAL A 169 5.19 -2.40 -11.74
CA VAL A 169 4.53 -3.69 -12.03
C VAL A 169 3.20 -3.47 -12.77
N LEU A 170 2.34 -2.55 -12.28
CA LEU A 170 1.06 -2.24 -12.90
C LEU A 170 1.18 -1.82 -14.37
N ILE A 171 2.29 -1.23 -14.77
CA ILE A 171 2.51 -0.78 -16.15
C ILE A 171 3.27 -1.80 -17.01
N LEU A 172 4.21 -2.57 -16.43
CA LEU A 172 5.04 -3.51 -17.19
C LEU A 172 4.44 -4.90 -17.34
N GLU A 173 3.71 -5.39 -16.33
CA GLU A 173 3.15 -6.75 -16.36
C GLU A 173 2.26 -7.05 -17.58
N PRO A 174 1.45 -6.12 -18.12
CA PRO A 174 0.64 -6.39 -19.29
C PRO A 174 1.43 -6.46 -20.62
N ILE A 175 2.70 -6.10 -20.63
CA ILE A 175 3.58 -6.09 -21.81
C ILE A 175 4.31 -7.43 -21.95
#